data_b3f6dbe8cd9972fdbc5a5c9043982920
#
_entry.id   b3f6dbe8cd9972fdbc5a5c9043982920
#
_cell.length_a   1.000
_cell.length_b   1.000
_cell.length_c   1.000
_cell.angle_alpha   90.00
_cell.angle_beta   90.00
_cell.angle_gamma   90.00
#
_symmetry.space_group_name_H-M   'P 1'
#
loop_
_entity.id
_entity.type
_entity.pdbx_description
1 polymer ?
#
loop_
_entity_poly.entity_id
_entity_poly.type
_entity_poly.pdbx_seq_one_letter_code
_entity_poly.pdbx_strand_id
1 'polypeptide(L)'
;MAEETITKMVVISDTELPSDVVISAYKVSSDVTIKETCYGLMLTGKRAEVDRVVDAVRKLSPTKVFVKERGFPPGDERRCRANRGGGPRPGFHQLKNELDLLPDIGKGLVLVERGSKPVSLPEEKGLPVDAFKRVIDEEAPNRRTSRS
;
A
#
# COMPACT_ATOMS: atom_id res chain seq x y z
N MET A 1 -25.60 -8.80 -13.89
CA MET A 1 -24.16 -8.48 -13.85
C MET A 1 -23.60 -9.11 -12.59
N ALA A 2 -22.53 -9.90 -12.69
CA ALA A 2 -21.91 -10.48 -11.49
C ALA A 2 -21.32 -9.32 -10.66
N GLU A 3 -21.68 -9.23 -9.38
CA GLU A 3 -21.10 -8.24 -8.47
C GLU A 3 -19.62 -8.55 -8.26
N GLU A 4 -18.78 -7.56 -8.52
CA GLU A 4 -17.34 -7.69 -8.42
C GLU A 4 -16.90 -7.94 -6.96
N THR A 5 -16.24 -9.08 -6.75
CA THR A 5 -15.59 -9.37 -5.46
C THR A 5 -14.22 -8.73 -5.42
N ILE A 6 -13.99 -7.89 -4.42
CA ILE A 6 -12.72 -7.19 -4.21
C ILE A 6 -12.05 -7.61 -2.91
N THR A 7 -10.76 -7.32 -2.82
CA THR A 7 -10.01 -7.46 -1.57
C THR A 7 -9.28 -6.17 -1.27
N LYS A 8 -9.49 -5.62 -0.08
CA LYS A 8 -8.75 -4.47 0.44
C LYS A 8 -7.94 -4.85 1.67
N MET A 9 -6.77 -4.27 1.78
CA MET A 9 -5.97 -4.30 3.00
C MET A 9 -6.19 -3.00 3.75
N VAL A 10 -6.64 -3.11 4.99
CA VAL A 10 -6.72 -2.01 5.94
C VAL A 10 -5.47 -2.11 6.81
N VAL A 11 -4.58 -1.15 6.68
CA VAL A 11 -3.31 -1.08 7.40
C VAL A 11 -3.44 -0.06 8.51
N ILE A 12 -3.04 -0.45 9.70
CA ILE A 12 -3.12 0.40 10.89
C ILE A 12 -1.71 0.78 11.30
N SER A 13 -1.47 2.09 11.36
CA SER A 13 -0.18 2.67 11.76
C SER A 13 -0.07 2.73 13.29
N ASP A 14 -0.23 1.59 13.94
CA ASP A 14 0.00 1.46 15.38
C ASP A 14 0.65 0.10 15.67
N THR A 15 1.34 -0.02 16.79
CA THR A 15 2.06 -1.25 17.19
C THR A 15 1.12 -2.38 17.55
N GLU A 16 -0.11 -2.07 17.95
CA GLU A 16 -1.15 -3.04 18.26
C GLU A 16 -2.42 -2.74 17.48
N LEU A 17 -3.08 -3.79 17.00
CA LEU A 17 -4.39 -3.67 16.37
C LEU A 17 -5.42 -3.33 17.46
N PRO A 18 -6.02 -2.13 17.47
CA PRO A 18 -7.01 -1.82 18.48
C PRO A 18 -8.19 -2.77 18.37
N SER A 19 -8.55 -3.43 19.47
CA SER A 19 -9.68 -4.37 19.52
C SER A 19 -10.97 -3.76 18.99
N ASP A 20 -11.16 -2.46 19.20
CA ASP A 20 -12.32 -1.71 18.71
C ASP A 20 -12.41 -1.67 17.18
N VAL A 21 -11.29 -1.65 16.47
CA VAL A 21 -11.24 -1.68 15.01
C VAL A 21 -11.72 -3.03 14.49
N VAL A 22 -11.24 -4.11 15.09
CA VAL A 22 -11.64 -5.47 14.75
C VAL A 22 -13.12 -5.68 15.02
N ILE A 23 -13.58 -5.33 16.22
CA ILE A 23 -14.98 -5.43 16.63
C ILE A 23 -15.89 -4.58 15.73
N SER A 24 -15.47 -3.36 15.40
CA SER A 24 -16.22 -2.48 14.51
C SER A 24 -16.36 -3.08 13.12
N ALA A 25 -15.29 -3.64 12.58
CA ALA A 25 -15.32 -4.29 11.27
C ALA A 25 -16.31 -5.45 11.24
N TYR A 26 -16.31 -6.32 12.26
CA TYR A 26 -17.25 -7.45 12.34
C TYR A 26 -18.71 -7.03 12.56
N LYS A 27 -18.96 -5.90 13.22
CA LYS A 27 -20.33 -5.40 13.47
C LYS A 27 -20.99 -4.80 12.23
N VAL A 28 -20.22 -4.33 11.25
CA VAL A 28 -20.75 -3.57 10.10
C VAL A 28 -21.32 -4.46 9.03
N SER A 29 -20.73 -5.61 8.76
CA SER A 29 -21.18 -6.53 7.72
C SER A 29 -20.86 -7.98 8.05
N SER A 30 -21.86 -8.86 7.85
CA SER A 30 -21.71 -10.32 7.88
C SER A 30 -21.22 -10.88 6.53
N ASP A 31 -21.33 -10.10 5.45
CA ASP A 31 -21.07 -10.54 4.07
C ASP A 31 -19.63 -10.27 3.61
N VAL A 32 -18.81 -9.75 4.51
CA VAL A 32 -17.38 -9.51 4.27
C VAL A 32 -16.56 -10.53 5.05
N THR A 33 -15.69 -11.23 4.33
CA THR A 33 -14.68 -12.07 4.98
C THR A 33 -13.58 -11.17 5.54
N ILE A 34 -13.41 -11.20 6.86
CA ILE A 34 -12.41 -10.43 7.58
C ILE A 34 -11.31 -11.36 8.06
N LYS A 35 -10.07 -11.04 7.71
CA LYS A 35 -8.89 -11.75 8.17
C LYS A 35 -7.92 -10.77 8.83
N GLU A 36 -7.59 -11.03 10.07
CA GLU A 36 -6.56 -10.29 10.79
C GLU A 36 -5.17 -10.61 10.22
N THR A 37 -4.33 -9.60 10.16
CA THR A 37 -2.94 -9.69 9.71
C THR A 37 -2.06 -8.93 10.69
N CYS A 38 -0.75 -9.16 10.64
CA CYS A 38 0.20 -8.40 11.48
C CYS A 38 0.24 -6.88 11.19
N TYR A 39 -0.44 -6.42 10.15
CA TYR A 39 -0.48 -5.00 9.77
C TYR A 39 -1.88 -4.39 9.87
N GLY A 40 -2.89 -5.17 10.24
CA GLY A 40 -4.28 -4.73 10.26
C GLY A 40 -5.24 -5.80 9.76
N LEU A 41 -6.19 -5.44 8.91
CA LEU A 41 -7.24 -6.33 8.42
C LEU A 41 -7.14 -6.54 6.91
N MET A 42 -7.51 -7.71 6.46
CA MET A 42 -7.78 -8.00 5.06
C MET A 42 -9.28 -8.27 4.91
N LEU A 43 -9.93 -7.47 4.08
CA LEU A 43 -11.37 -7.50 3.84
C LEU A 43 -11.63 -8.02 2.44
N THR A 44 -12.48 -9.04 2.30
CA THR A 44 -12.84 -9.64 1.01
C THR A 44 -14.35 -9.82 0.92
N GLY A 45 -14.95 -9.34 -0.17
CA GLY A 45 -16.38 -9.44 -0.41
C GLY A 45 -16.84 -8.56 -1.56
N LYS A 46 -18.13 -8.32 -1.66
CA LYS A 46 -18.71 -7.39 -2.63
C LYS A 46 -18.16 -5.98 -2.38
N ARG A 47 -17.87 -5.24 -3.45
CA ARG A 47 -17.26 -3.90 -3.36
C ARG A 47 -17.99 -2.99 -2.37
N ALA A 48 -19.32 -2.88 -2.49
CA ALA A 48 -20.12 -2.00 -1.64
C ALA A 48 -20.01 -2.35 -0.14
N GLU A 49 -20.01 -3.66 0.18
CA GLU A 49 -19.90 -4.12 1.56
C GLU A 49 -18.49 -3.89 2.12
N VAL A 50 -17.46 -4.18 1.33
CA VAL A 50 -16.07 -3.92 1.71
C VAL A 50 -15.84 -2.43 1.95
N ASP A 51 -16.35 -1.57 1.08
CA ASP A 51 -16.20 -0.11 1.22
C ASP A 51 -16.93 0.40 2.48
N ARG A 52 -18.12 -0.13 2.78
CA ARG A 52 -18.85 0.20 4.00
C ARG A 52 -18.06 -0.14 5.28
N VAL A 53 -17.43 -1.32 5.32
CA VAL A 53 -16.58 -1.73 6.45
C VAL A 53 -15.34 -0.84 6.54
N VAL A 54 -14.69 -0.54 5.42
CA VAL A 54 -13.53 0.37 5.34
C VAL A 54 -13.87 1.74 5.91
N ASP A 55 -15.00 2.33 5.51
CA ASP A 55 -15.43 3.64 5.97
C ASP A 55 -15.71 3.67 7.47
N ALA A 56 -16.33 2.61 8.00
CA ALA A 56 -16.58 2.50 9.43
C ALA A 56 -15.27 2.42 10.23
N VAL A 57 -14.32 1.63 9.78
CA VAL A 57 -13.01 1.49 10.42
C VAL A 57 -12.21 2.80 10.34
N ARG A 58 -12.20 3.49 9.20
CA ARG A 58 -11.52 4.77 9.03
C ARG A 58 -12.06 5.87 9.94
N LYS A 59 -13.36 5.88 10.21
CA LYS A 59 -13.98 6.86 11.12
C LYS A 59 -13.46 6.77 12.55
N LEU A 60 -12.98 5.60 12.99
CA LEU A 60 -12.41 5.42 14.33
C LEU A 60 -11.04 6.10 14.48
N SER A 61 -10.22 6.08 13.44
CA SER A 61 -8.88 6.66 13.46
C SER A 61 -8.48 7.15 12.06
N PRO A 62 -8.99 8.30 11.58
CA PRO A 62 -8.81 8.78 10.22
C PRO A 62 -7.34 8.96 9.80
N THR A 63 -6.49 9.34 10.76
CA THR A 63 -5.07 9.62 10.53
C THR A 63 -4.15 8.42 10.72
N LYS A 64 -4.69 7.30 11.19
CA LYS A 64 -3.91 6.08 11.48
C LYS A 64 -4.33 4.87 10.63
N VAL A 65 -5.48 4.94 9.94
CA VAL A 65 -6.02 3.86 9.12
C VAL A 65 -5.80 4.17 7.65
N PHE A 66 -5.04 3.31 7.00
CA PHE A 66 -4.69 3.41 5.58
C PHE A 66 -5.26 2.22 4.83
N VAL A 67 -5.66 2.43 3.58
CA VAL A 67 -6.31 1.39 2.77
C VAL A 67 -5.53 1.18 1.49
N LYS A 68 -5.25 -0.09 1.19
CA LYS A 68 -4.58 -0.50 -0.05
C LYS A 68 -5.43 -1.54 -0.77
N GLU A 69 -5.68 -1.32 -2.04
CA GLU A 69 -6.33 -2.34 -2.86
C GLU A 69 -5.36 -3.49 -3.13
N ARG A 70 -5.89 -4.70 -3.07
CA ARG A 70 -5.12 -5.89 -3.37
C ARG A 70 -5.41 -6.32 -4.81
N GLY A 71 -4.39 -6.26 -5.66
CA GLY A 71 -4.52 -6.58 -7.09
C GLY A 71 -4.80 -8.06 -7.41
N PHE A 72 -4.82 -8.97 -6.40
CA PHE A 72 -5.11 -10.38 -6.59
C PHE A 72 -5.98 -10.91 -5.44
N PRO A 73 -6.97 -11.75 -5.73
CA PRO A 73 -7.83 -12.34 -4.70
C PRO A 73 -7.04 -13.24 -3.74
N PRO A 74 -7.58 -13.49 -2.54
CA PRO A 74 -7.05 -14.54 -1.67
C PRO A 74 -7.08 -15.88 -2.38
N GLY A 75 -6.02 -16.68 -2.22
CA GLY A 75 -5.93 -18.00 -2.84
C GLY A 75 -5.43 -18.02 -4.29
N ASP A 76 -5.12 -16.87 -4.89
CA ASP A 76 -4.48 -16.82 -6.21
C ASP A 76 -3.17 -17.63 -6.21
N GLU A 77 -3.05 -18.61 -7.11
CA GLU A 77 -1.91 -19.51 -7.19
C GLU A 77 -0.59 -18.78 -7.42
N ARG A 78 -0.60 -17.66 -8.15
CA ARG A 78 0.58 -16.79 -8.36
C ARG A 78 1.14 -16.24 -7.06
N ARG A 79 0.36 -16.29 -5.98
CA ARG A 79 0.75 -15.87 -4.63
C ARG A 79 1.03 -17.04 -3.70
N CYS A 80 0.88 -18.27 -4.17
CA CYS A 80 1.21 -19.45 -3.40
C CYS A 80 2.72 -19.48 -3.12
N ARG A 81 3.08 -19.67 -1.85
CA ARG A 81 4.48 -19.71 -1.41
C ARG A 81 5.27 -20.85 -2.07
N ALA A 82 4.61 -21.99 -2.28
CA ALA A 82 5.19 -23.15 -2.93
C ALA A 82 5.60 -22.84 -4.39
N ASN A 83 4.72 -22.13 -5.12
CA ASN A 83 4.95 -21.79 -6.53
C ASN A 83 5.98 -20.67 -6.75
N ARG A 84 6.46 -20.03 -5.67
CA ARG A 84 7.40 -18.90 -5.74
C ARG A 84 8.80 -19.23 -5.25
N GLY A 85 9.11 -20.50 -5.02
CA GLY A 85 10.42 -20.90 -4.51
C GLY A 85 10.80 -20.26 -3.17
N GLY A 86 9.83 -19.92 -2.34
CA GLY A 86 10.05 -19.34 -1.01
C GLY A 86 10.34 -17.83 -0.98
N GLY A 87 10.34 -17.14 -2.13
CA GLY A 87 10.54 -15.69 -2.21
C GLY A 87 9.42 -14.88 -1.56
N PRO A 88 9.67 -13.59 -1.24
CA PRO A 88 8.65 -12.71 -0.66
C PRO A 88 7.47 -12.53 -1.62
N ARG A 89 6.30 -12.30 -1.06
CA ARG A 89 5.07 -12.06 -1.86
C ARG A 89 5.24 -10.78 -2.68
N PRO A 90 4.76 -10.76 -3.94
CA PRO A 90 4.73 -9.54 -4.73
C PRO A 90 4.10 -8.37 -3.96
N GLY A 91 4.76 -7.24 -3.90
CA GLY A 91 4.34 -6.06 -3.14
C GLY A 91 4.61 -6.12 -1.63
N PHE A 92 5.14 -7.22 -1.06
CA PHE A 92 5.41 -7.30 0.37
C PHE A 92 6.55 -6.37 0.81
N HIS A 93 7.62 -6.29 0.04
CA HIS A 93 8.73 -5.36 0.33
C HIS A 93 8.26 -3.91 0.27
N GLN A 94 7.44 -3.58 -0.73
CA GLN A 94 6.87 -2.24 -0.86
C GLN A 94 5.97 -1.92 0.34
N LEU A 95 5.12 -2.86 0.78
CA LEU A 95 4.27 -2.67 1.94
C LEU A 95 5.09 -2.41 3.21
N LYS A 96 6.21 -3.11 3.40
CA LYS A 96 7.09 -2.87 4.56
C LYS A 96 7.66 -1.46 4.54
N ASN A 97 8.18 -1.01 3.41
CA ASN A 97 8.70 0.35 3.27
C ASN A 97 7.60 1.41 3.45
N GLU A 98 6.39 1.13 2.95
CA GLU A 98 5.24 2.00 3.15
C GLU A 98 4.86 2.11 4.64
N LEU A 99 4.89 1.00 5.38
CA LEU A 99 4.58 0.98 6.81
C LEU A 99 5.50 1.88 7.63
N ASP A 100 6.78 1.92 7.28
CA ASP A 100 7.77 2.74 7.97
C ASP A 100 7.46 4.25 7.82
N LEU A 101 6.75 4.64 6.75
CA LEU A 101 6.34 6.03 6.47
C LEU A 101 5.00 6.41 7.09
N LEU A 102 4.13 5.45 7.41
CA LEU A 102 2.76 5.74 7.86
C LEU A 102 2.68 6.58 9.15
N PRO A 103 3.56 6.41 10.15
CA PRO A 103 3.54 7.24 11.34
C PRO A 103 3.76 8.72 11.04
N ASP A 104 4.66 9.04 10.10
CA ASP A 104 4.94 10.43 9.73
C ASP A 104 3.85 11.00 8.84
N ILE A 105 3.27 10.18 7.94
CA ILE A 105 2.07 10.56 7.18
C ILE A 105 0.92 10.87 8.13
N GLY A 106 0.69 10.04 9.15
CA GLY A 106 -0.35 10.27 10.15
C GLY A 106 -0.16 11.60 10.91
N LYS A 107 1.06 11.92 11.33
CA LYS A 107 1.39 13.22 11.92
C LYS A 107 1.10 14.38 10.97
N GLY A 108 1.49 14.23 9.69
CA GLY A 108 1.23 15.22 8.65
C GLY A 108 -0.27 15.47 8.45
N LEU A 109 -1.09 14.41 8.43
CA LEU A 109 -2.54 14.53 8.32
C LEU A 109 -3.14 15.30 9.49
N VAL A 110 -2.70 15.03 10.72
CA VAL A 110 -3.13 15.81 11.91
C VAL A 110 -2.79 17.29 11.78
N LEU A 111 -1.62 17.62 11.26
CA LEU A 111 -1.23 19.02 11.03
C LEU A 111 -2.12 19.70 9.99
N VAL A 112 -2.45 19.00 8.89
CA VAL A 112 -3.36 19.52 7.86
C VAL A 112 -4.76 19.72 8.42
N GLU A 113 -5.29 18.81 9.21
CA GLU A 113 -6.58 18.96 9.89
C GLU A 113 -6.62 20.20 10.82
N ARG A 114 -5.47 20.56 11.41
CA ARG A 114 -5.29 21.77 12.23
C ARG A 114 -5.09 23.05 11.40
N GLY A 115 -5.15 22.96 10.07
CA GLY A 115 -5.04 24.11 9.16
C GLY A 115 -3.61 24.45 8.73
N SER A 116 -2.63 23.59 9.01
CA SER A 116 -1.27 23.77 8.47
C SER A 116 -1.28 23.58 6.96
N LYS A 117 -0.61 24.49 6.24
CA LYS A 117 -0.46 24.37 4.79
C LYS A 117 0.71 23.46 4.48
N PRO A 118 0.59 22.56 3.48
CA PRO A 118 1.74 21.79 2.98
C PRO A 118 2.84 22.74 2.51
N VAL A 119 4.08 22.40 2.82
CA VAL A 119 5.25 23.09 2.25
C VAL A 119 5.37 22.65 0.80
N SER A 120 5.40 23.61 -0.13
CA SER A 120 5.72 23.30 -1.53
C SER A 120 7.16 22.85 -1.62
N LEU A 121 7.38 21.62 -2.09
CA LEU A 121 8.71 21.15 -2.40
C LEU A 121 9.26 21.96 -3.58
N PRO A 122 10.58 22.31 -3.57
CA PRO A 122 11.20 22.92 -4.75
C PRO A 122 11.01 21.97 -5.93
N GLU A 123 10.65 22.52 -7.09
CA GLU A 123 10.60 21.74 -8.32
C GLU A 123 11.98 21.11 -8.55
N GLU A 124 12.06 19.79 -8.47
CA GLU A 124 13.24 19.07 -8.93
C GLU A 124 13.34 19.28 -10.44
N LYS A 125 14.28 20.12 -10.85
CA LYS A 125 14.64 20.21 -12.25
C LYS A 125 15.23 18.87 -12.65
N GLY A 126 14.49 18.11 -13.45
CA GLY A 126 14.98 16.86 -14.03
C GLY A 126 16.34 17.10 -14.71
N LEU A 127 17.21 16.10 -14.69
CA LEU A 127 18.50 16.16 -15.38
C LEU A 127 18.25 16.54 -16.86
N PRO A 128 18.92 17.57 -17.38
CA PRO A 128 18.79 17.93 -18.79
C PRO A 128 19.11 16.71 -19.67
N VAL A 129 18.24 16.42 -20.64
CA VAL A 129 18.37 15.25 -21.52
C VAL A 129 19.75 15.19 -22.18
N ASP A 130 20.32 16.36 -22.54
CA ASP A 130 21.65 16.45 -23.15
C ASP A 130 22.81 16.12 -22.17
N ALA A 131 22.64 16.37 -20.88
CA ALA A 131 23.59 15.94 -19.87
C ALA A 131 23.55 14.43 -19.70
N PHE A 132 22.36 13.84 -19.73
CA PHE A 132 22.18 12.39 -19.64
C PHE A 132 22.74 11.67 -20.87
N LYS A 133 22.51 12.22 -22.08
CA LYS A 133 23.12 11.69 -23.32
C LYS A 133 24.65 11.72 -23.27
N ARG A 134 25.24 12.81 -22.80
CA ARG A 134 26.72 12.90 -22.67
C ARG A 134 27.26 11.80 -21.76
N VAL A 135 26.66 11.56 -20.61
CA VAL A 135 27.08 10.49 -19.69
C VAL A 135 26.99 9.12 -20.37
N ILE A 136 25.92 8.87 -21.13
CA ILE A 136 25.76 7.61 -21.88
C ILE A 136 26.85 7.48 -22.94
N ASP A 137 27.12 8.52 -23.69
CA ASP A 137 28.12 8.51 -24.78
C ASP A 137 29.56 8.38 -24.24
N GLU A 138 29.87 8.94 -23.08
CA GLU A 138 31.15 8.81 -22.39
C GLU A 138 31.35 7.37 -21.82
N GLU A 139 30.32 6.73 -21.30
CA GLU A 139 30.40 5.39 -20.72
C GLU A 139 30.21 4.25 -21.76
N ALA A 140 29.59 4.52 -22.92
CA ALA A 140 29.30 3.52 -23.94
C ALA A 140 30.50 3.07 -24.80
N PRO A 141 31.58 3.82 -25.06
CA PRO A 141 32.66 3.39 -25.95
C PRO A 141 33.41 2.15 -25.46
N ASN A 142 33.37 1.85 -24.17
CA ASN A 142 34.16 0.73 -23.60
C ASN A 142 33.53 -0.66 -23.73
N ARG A 143 32.31 -0.81 -24.25
CA ARG A 143 31.62 -2.11 -24.35
C ARG A 143 31.74 -2.81 -25.70
N ARG A 144 32.39 -2.22 -26.71
CA ARG A 144 32.48 -2.79 -28.08
C ARG A 144 33.74 -3.56 -28.42
N THR A 145 34.74 -3.67 -27.53
CA THR A 145 36.02 -4.29 -27.84
C THR A 145 36.33 -5.62 -27.13
N SER A 146 35.38 -6.29 -26.53
CA SER A 146 35.64 -7.61 -25.89
C SER A 146 34.82 -8.74 -26.50
N ARG A 147 34.73 -8.80 -27.84
CA ARG A 147 34.32 -10.03 -28.57
C ARG A 147 35.23 -10.20 -29.76
N SER A 148 36.31 -10.83 -29.54
CA SER A 148 37.08 -11.62 -30.53
C SER A 148 37.51 -12.91 -29.88
#